data_a5af45a56247c8e83f48249e22c6e052
#
_entry.id   a5af45a56247c8e83f48249e22c6e052
#
_cell.length_a   1.000
_cell.length_b   1.000
_cell.length_c   1.000
_cell.angle_alpha   90.00
_cell.angle_beta   90.00
_cell.angle_gamma   90.00
#
_symmetry.space_group_name_H-M   'P 1'
#
loop_
_entity.id
_entity.type
_entity.pdbx_description
1 polymer ?
#
loop_
_entity_poly.entity_id
_entity_poly.type
_entity_poly.pdbx_seq_one_letter_code
_entity_poly.pdbx_strand_id
1 'polypeptide(L)'
;MTVLSFIQARELVSTIEQEKTRARVLLDLGLTATNVDINYRFKEVEFSDSKISFKHLNEIANDGEICYYLEKRKSPQKLKIFSADTNLFYKLIPSRDAPTIEISGIKMHRTQERTPWQDTIDKISSLQPLKGRILDTCCCLGYTAITAAKEKDVTQVFTF
;
A
#
# COMPACT_ATOMS: atom_id res chain seq x y z
N MET A 1 -12.53 -2.30 -0.39
CA MET A 1 -11.49 -3.36 -0.54
C MET A 1 -10.36 -3.01 0.39
N THR A 2 -9.97 -3.88 1.29
CA THR A 2 -8.93 -3.62 2.30
C THR A 2 -7.60 -4.23 1.84
N VAL A 3 -6.54 -3.43 1.82
CA VAL A 3 -5.18 -3.89 1.51
C VAL A 3 -4.33 -3.87 2.77
N LEU A 4 -3.64 -4.96 3.05
CA LEU A 4 -2.72 -5.12 4.17
C LEU A 4 -1.33 -5.53 3.68
N SER A 5 -0.32 -5.09 4.43
CA SER A 5 1.04 -5.62 4.36
C SER A 5 1.45 -6.18 5.73
N PHE A 6 2.65 -6.74 5.80
CA PHE A 6 3.24 -7.17 7.08
C PHE A 6 3.31 -6.03 8.11
N ILE A 7 3.37 -4.78 7.68
CA ILE A 7 3.46 -3.61 8.58
C ILE A 7 2.17 -3.49 9.39
N GLN A 8 1.02 -3.38 8.71
CA GLN A 8 -0.29 -3.28 9.37
C GLN A 8 -0.64 -4.57 10.13
N ALA A 9 -0.26 -5.72 9.57
CA ALA A 9 -0.49 -7.00 10.23
C ALA A 9 0.27 -7.13 11.54
N ARG A 10 1.53 -6.72 11.62
CA ARG A 10 2.32 -6.70 12.87
C ARG A 10 1.76 -5.73 13.90
N GLU A 11 1.31 -4.57 13.47
CA GLU A 11 0.66 -3.58 14.35
C GLU A 11 -0.60 -4.16 14.99
N LEU A 12 -1.44 -4.85 14.20
CA LEU A 12 -2.63 -5.53 14.69
C LEU A 12 -2.30 -6.71 15.61
N VAL A 13 -1.30 -7.52 15.27
CA VAL A 13 -0.84 -8.63 16.13
C VAL A 13 -0.38 -8.09 17.47
N SER A 14 0.44 -7.04 17.50
CA SER A 14 0.87 -6.40 18.75
C SER A 14 -0.30 -5.85 19.57
N THR A 15 -1.34 -5.33 18.91
CA THR A 15 -2.55 -4.85 19.57
C THR A 15 -3.36 -6.00 20.19
N ILE A 16 -3.41 -7.15 19.50
CA ILE A 16 -4.04 -8.38 19.99
C ILE A 16 -3.29 -8.92 21.23
N GLU A 17 -1.97 -8.94 21.20
CA GLU A 17 -1.12 -9.35 22.34
C GLU A 17 -1.31 -8.46 23.57
N GLN A 18 -1.70 -7.19 23.38
CA GLN A 18 -2.06 -6.26 24.46
C GLN A 18 -3.51 -6.39 24.92
N GLU A 19 -4.25 -7.40 24.45
CA GLU A 19 -5.65 -7.69 24.78
C GLU A 19 -6.63 -6.53 24.53
N LYS A 20 -6.29 -5.62 23.59
CA LYS A 20 -7.16 -4.52 23.20
C LYS A 20 -8.27 -5.01 22.28
N THR A 21 -9.47 -4.47 22.44
CA THR A 21 -10.64 -4.82 21.63
C THR A 21 -10.79 -3.96 20.38
N ARG A 22 -9.97 -2.90 20.25
CA ARG A 22 -9.96 -1.99 19.08
C ARG A 22 -8.55 -1.58 18.73
N ALA A 23 -8.34 -1.38 17.44
CA ALA A 23 -7.12 -0.80 16.91
C ALA A 23 -7.44 0.31 15.90
N ARG A 24 -6.54 1.27 15.77
CA ARG A 24 -6.51 2.21 14.65
C ARG A 24 -5.37 1.81 13.72
N VAL A 25 -5.68 1.50 12.48
CA VAL A 25 -4.72 1.02 11.48
C VAL A 25 -4.76 1.91 10.26
N LEU A 26 -3.61 2.15 9.65
CA LEU A 26 -3.49 2.89 8.39
C LEU A 26 -3.64 1.90 7.24
N LEU A 27 -4.78 1.93 6.57
CA LEU A 27 -5.09 1.12 5.39
C LEU A 27 -4.80 1.89 4.09
N ASP A 28 -5.04 1.23 2.97
CA ASP A 28 -4.91 1.81 1.64
C ASP A 28 -3.57 2.49 1.44
N LEU A 29 -2.51 1.76 1.75
CA LEU A 29 -1.13 2.21 1.60
C LEU A 29 -0.78 3.42 2.49
N GLY A 30 -1.45 3.52 3.65
CA GLY A 30 -1.24 4.62 4.60
C GLY A 30 -2.12 5.84 4.37
N LEU A 31 -3.06 5.79 3.42
CA LEU A 31 -3.92 6.94 3.09
C LEU A 31 -5.14 7.06 4.00
N THR A 32 -5.66 5.92 4.50
CA THR A 32 -6.91 5.91 5.27
C THR A 32 -6.70 5.35 6.67
N ALA A 33 -6.91 6.17 7.69
CA ALA A 33 -6.94 5.71 9.07
C ALA A 33 -8.30 5.08 9.39
N THR A 34 -8.32 3.81 9.69
CA THR A 34 -9.53 3.04 9.97
C THR A 34 -9.50 2.46 11.38
N ASN A 35 -10.61 2.55 12.09
CA ASN A 35 -10.80 1.81 13.33
C ASN A 35 -11.30 0.41 13.00
N VAL A 36 -10.71 -0.59 13.63
CA VAL A 36 -11.08 -1.99 13.48
C VAL A 36 -11.43 -2.59 14.83
N ASP A 37 -12.39 -3.50 14.85
CA ASP A 37 -12.78 -4.23 16.05
C ASP A 37 -12.06 -5.59 16.09
N ILE A 38 -11.59 -5.97 17.29
CA ILE A 38 -10.88 -7.23 17.53
C ILE A 38 -11.81 -8.15 18.29
N ASN A 39 -12.22 -9.23 17.64
CA ASN A 39 -13.16 -10.20 18.17
C ASN A 39 -12.44 -11.46 18.67
N TYR A 40 -12.19 -11.53 19.97
CA TYR A 40 -11.49 -12.66 20.59
C TYR A 40 -12.30 -13.96 20.62
N ARG A 41 -13.63 -13.86 20.65
CA ARG A 41 -14.51 -15.05 20.61
C ARG A 41 -14.37 -15.81 19.31
N PHE A 42 -14.30 -15.09 18.19
CA PHE A 42 -14.16 -15.67 16.85
C PHE A 42 -12.71 -15.67 16.36
N LYS A 43 -11.79 -15.07 17.12
CA LYS A 43 -10.36 -14.89 16.75
C LYS A 43 -10.21 -14.22 15.39
N GLU A 44 -10.95 -13.12 15.19
CA GLU A 44 -10.99 -12.35 13.94
C GLU A 44 -10.77 -10.85 14.23
N VAL A 45 -10.19 -10.15 13.26
CA VAL A 45 -10.19 -8.68 13.17
C VAL A 45 -11.21 -8.28 12.13
N GLU A 46 -12.10 -7.37 12.47
CA GLU A 46 -13.21 -6.93 11.62
C GLU A 46 -12.94 -5.52 11.09
N PHE A 47 -12.91 -5.41 9.76
CA PHE A 47 -12.86 -4.16 9.01
C PHE A 47 -14.28 -3.80 8.54
N SER A 48 -14.47 -2.61 8.00
CA SER A 48 -15.77 -2.15 7.52
C SER A 48 -16.40 -3.05 6.44
N ASP A 49 -15.57 -3.63 5.59
CA ASP A 49 -16.00 -4.41 4.42
C ASP A 49 -15.48 -5.86 4.38
N SER A 50 -14.65 -6.24 5.32
CA SER A 50 -13.96 -7.53 5.33
C SER A 50 -13.59 -7.95 6.75
N LYS A 51 -13.11 -9.17 6.90
CA LYS A 51 -12.55 -9.67 8.15
C LYS A 51 -11.40 -10.66 7.91
N ILE A 52 -10.53 -10.81 8.89
CA ILE A 52 -9.38 -11.70 8.83
C ILE A 52 -9.23 -12.46 10.15
N SER A 53 -8.95 -13.76 10.08
CA SER A 53 -8.62 -14.54 11.26
C SER A 53 -7.25 -14.18 11.82
N PHE A 54 -7.05 -14.36 13.13
CA PHE A 54 -5.74 -14.17 13.78
C PHE A 54 -4.65 -15.05 13.14
N LYS A 55 -5.01 -16.25 12.68
CA LYS A 55 -4.09 -17.14 11.96
C LYS A 55 -3.56 -16.48 10.68
N HIS A 56 -4.45 -16.07 9.79
CA HIS A 56 -4.06 -15.42 8.54
C HIS A 56 -3.36 -14.08 8.77
N LEU A 57 -3.74 -13.35 9.83
CA LEU A 57 -3.05 -12.11 10.19
C LEU A 57 -1.59 -12.37 10.56
N ASN A 58 -1.32 -13.42 11.34
CA ASN A 58 0.04 -13.85 11.67
C ASN A 58 0.83 -14.31 10.43
N GLU A 59 0.18 -15.00 9.49
CA GLU A 59 0.81 -15.38 8.22
C GLU A 59 1.25 -14.13 7.42
N ILE A 60 0.40 -13.12 7.31
CA ILE A 60 0.73 -11.85 6.66
C ILE A 60 1.83 -11.10 7.42
N ALA A 61 1.79 -11.07 8.75
CA ALA A 61 2.78 -10.40 9.59
C ALA A 61 4.21 -10.95 9.39
N ASN A 62 4.32 -12.21 8.96
CA ASN A 62 5.59 -12.88 8.67
C ASN A 62 5.98 -12.89 7.20
N ASP A 63 5.13 -12.41 6.29
CA ASP A 63 5.41 -12.31 4.85
C ASP A 63 5.77 -10.86 4.48
N GLY A 64 7.06 -10.53 4.55
CA GLY A 64 7.58 -9.20 4.22
C GLY A 64 7.66 -8.88 2.72
N GLU A 65 7.28 -9.81 1.84
CA GLU A 65 7.58 -9.70 0.42
C GLU A 65 6.42 -9.21 -0.45
N ILE A 66 5.19 -9.19 0.08
CA ILE A 66 4.02 -8.90 -0.75
C ILE A 66 2.89 -8.25 0.06
N CYS A 67 2.09 -7.43 -0.60
CA CYS A 67 0.81 -6.97 -0.06
C CYS A 67 -0.30 -7.98 -0.32
N TYR A 68 -1.31 -7.94 0.55
CA TYR A 68 -2.50 -8.79 0.48
C TYR A 68 -3.74 -7.93 0.35
N TYR A 69 -4.72 -8.38 -0.42
CA TYR A 69 -6.05 -7.82 -0.36
C TYR A 69 -7.02 -8.77 0.35
N LEU A 70 -7.94 -8.17 1.08
CA LEU A 70 -9.00 -8.87 1.77
C LEU A 70 -10.29 -8.71 0.99
N GLU A 71 -10.94 -9.82 0.69
CA GLU A 71 -12.24 -9.86 0.07
C GLU A 71 -13.24 -10.50 1.04
N LYS A 72 -14.48 -10.00 1.03
CA LYS A 72 -15.53 -10.48 1.91
C LYS A 72 -15.70 -12.00 1.78
N ARG A 73 -15.61 -12.72 2.90
CA ARG A 73 -15.78 -14.18 3.01
C ARG A 73 -14.75 -15.02 2.22
N LYS A 74 -13.60 -14.45 1.85
CA LYS A 74 -12.51 -15.20 1.23
C LYS A 74 -11.24 -15.13 2.07
N SER A 75 -10.34 -16.08 1.89
CA SER A 75 -9.00 -16.01 2.46
C SER A 75 -8.22 -14.84 1.85
N PRO A 76 -7.28 -14.23 2.59
CA PRO A 76 -6.42 -13.18 2.07
C PRO A 76 -5.70 -13.62 0.79
N GLN A 77 -5.66 -12.74 -0.20
CA GLN A 77 -5.05 -13.03 -1.50
C GLN A 77 -3.83 -12.15 -1.72
N LYS A 78 -2.74 -12.75 -2.19
CA LYS A 78 -1.52 -12.00 -2.54
C LYS A 78 -1.79 -11.08 -3.73
N LEU A 79 -1.37 -9.83 -3.63
CA LEU A 79 -1.43 -8.87 -4.74
C LEU A 79 -0.32 -9.15 -5.75
N LYS A 80 -0.53 -10.20 -6.53
CA LYS A 80 0.30 -10.58 -7.66
C LYS A 80 -0.56 -11.07 -8.81
N ILE A 81 -0.19 -10.72 -10.02
CA ILE A 81 -0.89 -11.14 -11.24
C ILE A 81 0.11 -11.41 -12.35
N PHE A 82 -0.18 -12.41 -13.16
CA PHE A 82 0.45 -12.60 -14.46
C PHE A 82 -0.46 -12.05 -15.56
N SER A 83 0.07 -11.17 -16.39
CA SER A 83 -0.65 -10.66 -17.56
C SER A 83 -0.21 -11.44 -18.79
N ALA A 84 -1.15 -12.12 -19.42
CA ALA A 84 -0.89 -12.84 -20.69
C ALA A 84 -0.59 -11.87 -21.85
N ASP A 85 -1.19 -10.68 -21.84
CA ASP A 85 -1.01 -9.68 -22.90
C ASP A 85 0.42 -9.11 -22.94
N THR A 86 1.02 -8.92 -21.77
CA THR A 86 2.39 -8.37 -21.66
C THR A 86 3.43 -9.46 -21.41
N ASN A 87 3.00 -10.70 -21.11
CA ASN A 87 3.85 -11.81 -20.66
C ASN A 87 4.72 -11.46 -19.44
N LEU A 88 4.19 -10.66 -18.51
CA LEU A 88 4.90 -10.17 -17.34
C LEU A 88 4.16 -10.51 -16.04
N PHE A 89 4.93 -10.70 -14.99
CA PHE A 89 4.44 -10.79 -13.61
C PHE A 89 4.46 -9.42 -12.95
N TYR A 90 3.37 -9.08 -12.30
CA TYR A 90 3.21 -7.87 -11.49
C TYR A 90 2.98 -8.26 -10.04
N LYS A 91 3.66 -7.58 -9.12
CA LYS A 91 3.59 -7.86 -7.69
C LYS A 91 3.67 -6.54 -6.91
N LEU A 92 2.77 -6.34 -5.96
CA LEU A 92 2.83 -5.18 -5.08
C LEU A 92 3.68 -5.50 -3.85
N ILE A 93 4.82 -4.83 -3.74
CA ILE A 93 5.81 -5.00 -2.68
C ILE A 93 5.61 -3.93 -1.61
N PRO A 94 5.44 -4.31 -0.34
CA PRO A 94 5.33 -3.33 0.74
C PRO A 94 6.66 -2.63 0.98
N SER A 95 6.59 -1.37 1.40
CA SER A 95 7.72 -0.63 1.96
C SER A 95 7.27 0.15 3.19
N ARG A 96 8.20 0.85 3.84
CA ARG A 96 7.95 1.55 5.11
C ARG A 96 6.79 2.56 5.04
N ASP A 97 6.61 3.24 3.92
CA ASP A 97 5.63 4.32 3.76
C ASP A 97 4.67 4.12 2.57
N ALA A 98 5.17 3.78 1.41
CA ALA A 98 4.37 3.52 0.21
C ALA A 98 4.92 2.32 -0.55
N PRO A 99 4.08 1.38 -1.02
CA PRO A 99 4.54 0.21 -1.73
C PRO A 99 5.19 0.55 -3.07
N THR A 100 5.92 -0.42 -3.62
CA THR A 100 6.35 -0.37 -5.02
C THR A 100 5.74 -1.51 -5.81
N ILE A 101 5.60 -1.33 -7.11
CA ILE A 101 5.31 -2.43 -8.01
C ILE A 101 6.61 -3.07 -8.49
N GLU A 102 6.64 -4.39 -8.48
CA GLU A 102 7.69 -5.19 -9.10
C GLU A 102 7.14 -5.81 -10.37
N ILE A 103 7.84 -5.63 -11.48
CA ILE A 103 7.48 -6.19 -12.78
C ILE A 103 8.57 -7.18 -13.17
N SER A 104 8.25 -8.48 -13.18
CA SER A 104 9.15 -9.58 -13.49
C SER A 104 10.52 -9.48 -12.80
N GLY A 105 10.51 -9.18 -11.49
CA GLY A 105 11.71 -9.08 -10.65
C GLY A 105 12.34 -7.68 -10.58
N ILE A 106 11.86 -6.71 -11.36
CA ILE A 106 12.40 -5.34 -11.36
C ILE A 106 11.43 -4.41 -10.60
N LYS A 107 11.91 -3.78 -9.54
CA LYS A 107 11.15 -2.78 -8.78
C LYS A 107 11.12 -1.46 -9.52
N MET A 108 9.94 -0.87 -9.67
CA MET A 108 9.76 0.34 -10.48
C MET A 108 10.10 1.63 -9.71
N HIS A 109 10.14 1.59 -8.39
CA HIS A 109 10.57 2.72 -7.56
C HIS A 109 11.91 2.42 -6.90
N ARG A 110 12.63 3.46 -6.54
CA ARG A 110 13.82 3.35 -5.68
C ARG A 110 13.41 2.82 -4.31
N THR A 111 14.10 1.80 -3.83
CA THR A 111 13.84 1.14 -2.54
C THR A 111 15.10 0.98 -1.69
N GLN A 112 16.27 1.38 -2.21
CA GLN A 112 17.54 1.39 -1.50
C GLN A 112 17.84 2.82 -1.05
N GLU A 113 18.21 3.00 0.23
CA GLU A 113 18.50 4.28 0.89
C GLU A 113 17.32 5.27 0.94
N ARG A 114 16.31 5.10 0.11
CA ARG A 114 15.08 5.90 0.03
C ARG A 114 13.88 5.00 -0.11
N THR A 115 12.77 5.38 0.48
CA THR A 115 11.49 4.74 0.20
C THR A 115 10.85 5.33 -1.07
N PRO A 116 9.89 4.65 -1.70
CA PRO A 116 9.17 5.18 -2.85
C PRO A 116 8.55 6.55 -2.61
N TRP A 117 8.03 6.79 -1.42
CA TRP A 117 7.46 8.10 -1.07
C TRP A 117 8.52 9.18 -0.89
N GLN A 118 9.60 8.90 -0.18
CA GLN A 118 10.71 9.84 -0.03
C GLN A 118 11.33 10.22 -1.38
N ASP A 119 11.54 9.25 -2.26
CA ASP A 119 12.03 9.49 -3.62
C ASP A 119 11.07 10.38 -4.44
N THR A 120 9.76 10.18 -4.27
CA THR A 120 8.74 11.04 -4.88
C THR A 120 8.83 12.48 -4.38
N ILE A 121 8.91 12.68 -3.06
CA ILE A 121 9.03 14.02 -2.48
C ILE A 121 10.33 14.71 -2.91
N ASP A 122 11.44 13.99 -2.91
CA ASP A 122 12.74 14.52 -3.36
C ASP A 122 12.66 14.99 -4.83
N LYS A 123 12.03 14.20 -5.72
CA LYS A 123 11.81 14.56 -7.14
C LYS A 123 10.94 15.82 -7.29
N ILE A 124 9.80 15.85 -6.62
CA ILE A 124 8.87 16.99 -6.69
C ILE A 124 9.54 18.24 -6.12
N SER A 125 10.25 18.14 -5.01
CA SER A 125 10.96 19.26 -4.38
C SER A 125 12.07 19.83 -5.26
N SER A 126 12.76 18.99 -6.03
CA SER A 126 13.83 19.43 -6.95
C SER A 126 13.29 20.20 -8.16
N LEU A 127 11.99 20.10 -8.46
CA LEU A 127 11.35 20.75 -9.59
C LEU A 127 10.55 22.01 -9.19
N GLN A 128 10.55 22.37 -7.91
CA GLN A 128 9.79 23.54 -7.43
C GLN A 128 10.35 24.89 -7.96
N PRO A 129 9.48 25.89 -8.25
CA PRO A 129 8.02 25.83 -8.13
C PRO A 129 7.35 25.15 -9.33
N LEU A 130 6.52 24.14 -9.07
CA LEU A 130 5.69 23.52 -10.10
C LEU A 130 4.49 24.42 -10.44
N LYS A 131 4.26 24.68 -11.74
CA LYS A 131 3.13 25.50 -12.20
C LYS A 131 2.71 25.14 -13.62
N GLY A 132 1.46 25.45 -13.95
CA GLY A 132 0.93 25.26 -15.28
C GLY A 132 0.66 23.78 -15.61
N ARG A 133 1.04 23.35 -16.79
CA ARG A 133 0.82 21.99 -17.29
C ARG A 133 2.06 21.15 -17.07
N ILE A 134 1.91 20.00 -16.43
CA ILE A 134 2.99 19.07 -16.09
C ILE A 134 2.85 17.80 -16.93
N LEU A 135 3.97 17.27 -17.41
CA LEU A 135 4.08 15.98 -18.08
C LEU A 135 4.85 15.02 -17.17
N ASP A 136 4.19 13.96 -16.71
CA ASP A 136 4.81 12.83 -16.02
C ASP A 136 4.95 11.67 -17.02
N THR A 137 6.18 11.34 -17.38
CA THR A 137 6.50 10.37 -18.43
C THR A 137 6.53 8.93 -17.94
N CYS A 138 6.27 8.67 -16.67
CA CYS A 138 6.27 7.33 -16.11
C CYS A 138 5.33 7.24 -14.90
N CYS A 139 4.06 6.96 -15.17
CA CYS A 139 3.01 6.92 -14.15
C CYS A 139 3.30 5.95 -13.01
N CYS A 140 3.64 4.73 -13.33
CA CYS A 140 3.80 3.63 -12.40
C CYS A 140 2.59 3.54 -11.43
N LEU A 141 2.79 3.81 -10.12
CA LEU A 141 1.71 3.89 -9.11
C LEU A 141 1.15 5.32 -8.93
N GLY A 142 1.53 6.25 -9.78
CA GLY A 142 1.00 7.60 -9.84
C GLY A 142 1.52 8.57 -8.77
N TYR A 143 2.53 8.21 -7.99
CA TYR A 143 2.97 9.04 -6.85
C TYR A 143 3.41 10.44 -7.27
N THR A 144 4.23 10.57 -8.31
CA THR A 144 4.70 11.85 -8.85
C THR A 144 3.56 12.65 -9.45
N ALA A 145 2.73 12.04 -10.29
CA ALA A 145 1.57 12.68 -10.91
C ALA A 145 0.57 13.21 -9.87
N ILE A 146 0.23 12.38 -8.88
CA ILE A 146 -0.71 12.75 -7.81
C ILE A 146 -0.12 13.88 -6.94
N THR A 147 1.17 13.83 -6.63
CA THR A 147 1.81 14.84 -5.81
C THR A 147 1.90 16.16 -6.57
N ALA A 148 2.30 16.13 -7.84
CA ALA A 148 2.31 17.32 -8.70
C ALA A 148 0.92 17.95 -8.84
N ALA A 149 -0.14 17.13 -8.98
CA ALA A 149 -1.51 17.63 -9.11
C ALA A 149 -2.04 18.32 -7.85
N LYS A 150 -1.42 18.13 -6.70
CA LYS A 150 -1.79 18.82 -5.43
C LYS A 150 -1.13 20.18 -5.29
N GLU A 151 -0.17 20.53 -6.15
CA GLU A 151 0.50 21.83 -6.13
C GLU A 151 -0.44 22.93 -6.59
N LYS A 152 -0.46 24.04 -5.85
CA LYS A 152 -1.43 25.12 -6.00
C LYS A 152 -1.50 25.71 -7.41
N ASP A 153 -0.35 25.87 -8.04
CA ASP A 153 -0.21 26.56 -9.33
C ASP A 153 -0.18 25.57 -10.52
N VAL A 154 -0.37 24.28 -10.28
CA VAL A 154 -0.49 23.25 -11.32
C VAL A 154 -1.94 23.22 -11.82
N THR A 155 -2.12 23.41 -13.11
CA THR A 155 -3.44 23.44 -13.74
C THR A 155 -3.85 22.11 -14.37
N GLN A 156 -2.88 21.29 -14.77
CA GLN A 156 -3.11 20.00 -15.40
C GLN A 156 -1.87 19.09 -15.31
N VAL A 157 -2.09 17.79 -15.10
CA VAL A 157 -1.04 16.77 -15.18
C VAL A 157 -1.43 15.74 -16.23
N PHE A 158 -0.51 15.49 -17.16
CA PHE A 158 -0.58 14.38 -18.10
C PHE A 158 0.39 13.31 -17.63
N THR A 159 -0.02 12.05 -17.62
CA THR A 159 0.83 10.94 -17.22
C THR A 159 0.65 9.74 -18.16
N PHE A 160 1.70 8.97 -18.37
CA PHE A 160 1.76 7.81 -19.27
C PHE A 160 2.35 6.60 -18.56
#